data_8157ae90a420c818760a7d4884cd2dfd
#
_entry.id   8157ae90a420c818760a7d4884cd2dfd
#
_cell.length_a   1.000
_cell.length_b   1.000
_cell.length_c   1.000
_cell.angle_alpha   90.00
_cell.angle_beta   90.00
_cell.angle_gamma   90.00
#
_symmetry.space_group_name_H-M   'P 1'
#
loop_
_entity.id
_entity.type
_entity.pdbx_description
1 polymer ?
#
loop_
_entity_poly.entity_id
_entity_poly.type
_entity_poly.pdbx_seq_one_letter_code
_entity_poly.pdbx_strand_id
1 'polypeptide(L)'
;MKMTRILKVMLVALVVTVLGVSVSNVAAQSGSHTSSQFQGPKANKGTVTHSIKDGKSVLTLSDDFVVPDTPDPHWQVVDSDGNVYLLDKLKTKAFIGSNFKKEIVLPSYVKNVSKVVIWCAFAEVNLGEAKFSSPVM
;
A
#
# COMPACT_ATOMS: atom_id res chain seq x y z
N MET A 1 -69.71 -49.15 -29.52
CA MET A 1 -69.10 -47.77 -29.72
C MET A 1 -68.75 -47.17 -28.40
N LYS A 2 -67.52 -47.19 -28.07
CA LYS A 2 -67.06 -46.48 -26.85
C LYS A 2 -65.92 -45.58 -27.24
N MET A 3 -66.13 -44.27 -27.18
CA MET A 3 -65.12 -43.27 -27.37
C MET A 3 -64.35 -43.18 -26.09
N THR A 4 -63.08 -43.56 -26.15
CA THR A 4 -62.15 -43.37 -25.05
C THR A 4 -61.52 -41.96 -25.18
N ARG A 5 -61.89 -41.06 -24.29
CA ARG A 5 -61.30 -39.76 -24.20
C ARG A 5 -59.98 -39.88 -23.49
N ILE A 6 -58.90 -39.68 -24.22
CA ILE A 6 -57.57 -39.62 -23.66
C ILE A 6 -57.39 -38.18 -23.09
N LEU A 7 -57.38 -38.13 -21.79
CA LEU A 7 -57.07 -36.91 -21.07
C LEU A 7 -55.54 -36.61 -21.14
N LYS A 8 -55.19 -35.74 -22.01
CA LYS A 8 -53.78 -35.21 -22.02
C LYS A 8 -53.55 -34.34 -20.79
N VAL A 9 -52.87 -34.89 -19.82
CA VAL A 9 -52.33 -34.11 -18.72
C VAL A 9 -51.10 -33.34 -19.25
N MET A 10 -51.25 -32.07 -19.48
CA MET A 10 -50.13 -31.16 -19.73
C MET A 10 -49.41 -30.89 -18.42
N LEU A 11 -48.24 -31.51 -18.25
CA LEU A 11 -47.33 -31.19 -17.16
C LEU A 11 -46.59 -29.91 -17.54
N VAL A 12 -47.02 -28.78 -17.01
CA VAL A 12 -46.28 -27.53 -17.13
C VAL A 12 -45.13 -27.62 -16.14
N ALA A 13 -43.95 -27.93 -16.63
CA ALA A 13 -42.73 -27.81 -15.85
C ALA A 13 -42.39 -26.32 -15.69
N LEU A 14 -42.66 -25.80 -14.51
CA LEU A 14 -42.21 -24.46 -14.13
C LEU A 14 -40.71 -24.50 -13.86
N VAL A 15 -39.92 -24.10 -14.84
CA VAL A 15 -38.49 -23.90 -14.67
C VAL A 15 -38.31 -22.60 -13.93
N VAL A 16 -38.15 -22.69 -12.63
CA VAL A 16 -37.68 -21.54 -11.81
C VAL A 16 -36.19 -21.40 -12.03
N THR A 17 -35.80 -20.52 -12.95
CA THR A 17 -34.42 -20.07 -13.08
C THR A 17 -34.11 -19.16 -11.90
N VAL A 18 -33.49 -19.72 -10.87
CA VAL A 18 -32.91 -18.96 -9.79
C VAL A 18 -31.66 -18.27 -10.38
N LEU A 19 -31.82 -17.02 -10.76
CA LEU A 19 -30.68 -16.12 -11.03
C LEU A 19 -29.92 -15.95 -9.72
N GLY A 20 -28.90 -16.77 -9.53
CA GLY A 20 -27.94 -16.60 -8.45
C GLY A 20 -27.21 -15.29 -8.66
N VAL A 21 -27.61 -14.25 -7.94
CA VAL A 21 -26.82 -13.02 -7.81
C VAL A 21 -25.58 -13.41 -7.01
N SER A 22 -24.50 -13.69 -7.70
CA SER A 22 -23.20 -13.81 -7.08
C SER A 22 -22.82 -12.43 -6.56
N VAL A 23 -23.08 -12.19 -5.29
CA VAL A 23 -22.51 -11.03 -4.59
C VAL A 23 -21.03 -11.33 -4.45
N SER A 24 -20.25 -10.87 -5.42
CA SER A 24 -18.81 -10.84 -5.26
C SER A 24 -18.53 -9.89 -4.10
N ASN A 25 -18.29 -10.46 -2.93
CA ASN A 25 -17.66 -9.73 -1.85
C ASN A 25 -16.28 -9.32 -2.36
N VAL A 26 -16.20 -8.15 -2.96
CA VAL A 26 -14.94 -7.46 -3.10
C VAL A 26 -14.54 -7.07 -1.68
N ALA A 27 -13.92 -8.00 -0.97
CA ALA A 27 -13.16 -7.65 0.20
C ALA A 27 -12.17 -6.60 -0.29
N ALA A 28 -12.31 -5.37 0.22
CA ALA A 28 -11.29 -4.36 0.05
C ALA A 28 -10.01 -4.99 0.59
N GLN A 29 -9.17 -5.51 -0.31
CA GLN A 29 -7.85 -5.97 0.05
C GLN A 29 -7.14 -4.74 0.59
N SER A 30 -6.97 -4.69 1.90
CA SER A 30 -5.94 -3.86 2.51
C SER A 30 -4.60 -4.47 2.07
N GLY A 31 -4.32 -4.38 0.76
CA GLY A 31 -3.10 -4.87 0.17
C GLY A 31 -1.95 -4.06 0.72
N SER A 32 -1.00 -4.71 1.38
CA SER A 32 0.27 -4.08 1.65
C SER A 32 1.01 -3.95 0.32
N HIS A 33 1.42 -2.74 -0.02
CA HIS A 33 2.21 -2.46 -1.21
C HIS A 33 3.67 -2.31 -0.78
N THR A 34 4.55 -3.09 -1.39
CA THR A 34 5.99 -3.02 -1.12
C THR A 34 6.69 -2.34 -2.30
N SER A 35 7.58 -1.41 -1.98
CA SER A 35 8.40 -0.69 -2.93
C SER A 35 9.50 -1.58 -3.55
N SER A 36 10.21 -1.04 -4.54
CA SER A 36 11.53 -1.54 -4.91
C SER A 36 12.51 -1.42 -3.73
N GLN A 37 13.64 -2.10 -3.82
CA GLN A 37 14.75 -1.86 -2.91
C GLN A 37 15.24 -0.41 -3.05
N PHE A 38 15.68 0.18 -1.94
CA PHE A 38 16.34 1.48 -1.98
C PHE A 38 17.59 1.44 -2.87
N GLN A 39 17.75 2.49 -3.66
CA GLN A 39 18.91 2.70 -4.51
C GLN A 39 19.42 4.13 -4.30
N GLY A 40 20.69 4.24 -4.02
CA GLY A 40 21.31 5.54 -3.82
C GLY A 40 22.72 5.44 -3.24
N PRO A 41 23.40 6.58 -3.05
CA PRO A 41 24.77 6.60 -2.59
C PRO A 41 24.96 6.15 -1.14
N LYS A 42 23.93 6.26 -0.30
CA LYS A 42 23.99 5.95 1.12
C LYS A 42 22.87 5.01 1.59
N ALA A 43 21.67 5.12 1.06
CA ALA A 43 20.55 4.21 1.34
C ALA A 43 20.37 3.30 0.13
N ASN A 44 20.82 2.06 0.23
CA ASN A 44 20.84 1.09 -0.87
C ASN A 44 20.43 -0.33 -0.44
N LYS A 45 19.81 -0.46 0.71
CA LYS A 45 19.25 -1.71 1.26
C LYS A 45 17.86 -1.49 1.80
N GLY A 46 17.07 -2.57 1.78
CA GLY A 46 15.73 -2.55 2.33
C GLY A 46 14.69 -2.00 1.37
N THR A 47 13.45 -2.12 1.80
CA THR A 47 12.25 -1.69 1.06
C THR A 47 11.33 -0.92 2.00
N VAL A 48 10.28 -0.33 1.44
CA VAL A 48 9.19 0.30 2.19
C VAL A 48 7.90 -0.44 1.90
N THR A 49 7.14 -0.77 2.94
CA THR A 49 5.80 -1.31 2.81
C THR A 49 4.78 -0.24 3.21
N HIS A 50 3.82 -0.03 2.34
CA HIS A 50 2.63 0.77 2.62
C HIS A 50 1.53 -0.13 3.14
N SER A 51 0.83 0.30 4.18
CA SER A 51 -0.35 -0.35 4.74
C SER A 51 -1.33 0.67 5.28
N ILE A 52 -2.57 0.23 5.48
CA ILE A 52 -3.57 1.02 6.19
C ILE A 52 -3.71 0.45 7.60
N LYS A 53 -3.50 1.29 8.61
CA LYS A 53 -3.69 0.97 10.02
C LYS A 53 -4.64 1.99 10.64
N ASP A 54 -5.74 1.53 11.22
CA ASP A 54 -6.77 2.40 11.82
C ASP A 54 -7.23 3.53 10.88
N GLY A 55 -7.42 3.20 9.59
CA GLY A 55 -7.83 4.15 8.55
C GLY A 55 -6.74 5.14 8.13
N LYS A 56 -5.51 4.98 8.61
CA LYS A 56 -4.37 5.85 8.29
C LYS A 56 -3.37 5.14 7.39
N SER A 57 -2.81 5.89 6.48
CA SER A 57 -1.74 5.43 5.60
C SER A 57 -0.41 5.39 6.37
N VAL A 58 0.24 4.23 6.39
CA VAL A 58 1.45 3.98 7.16
C VAL A 58 2.54 3.43 6.24
N LEU A 59 3.75 3.95 6.38
CA LEU A 59 4.94 3.45 5.71
C LEU A 59 5.87 2.80 6.73
N THR A 60 6.34 1.60 6.41
CA THR A 60 7.25 0.83 7.27
C THR A 60 8.48 0.40 6.50
N LEU A 61 9.66 0.70 7.02
CA LEU A 61 10.93 0.21 6.48
C LEU A 61 11.12 -1.27 6.82
N SER A 62 11.71 -2.03 5.91
CA SER A 62 12.03 -3.44 6.14
C SER A 62 13.13 -3.62 7.19
N ASP A 63 13.24 -4.84 7.72
CA ASP A 63 14.21 -5.15 8.80
C ASP A 63 15.66 -5.06 8.35
N ASP A 64 15.93 -5.24 7.06
CA ASP A 64 17.26 -5.15 6.47
C ASP A 64 17.66 -3.72 6.05
N PHE A 65 16.76 -2.72 6.25
CA PHE A 65 17.10 -1.32 6.00
C PHE A 65 18.20 -0.87 6.96
N VAL A 66 19.19 -0.21 6.41
CA VAL A 66 20.31 0.38 7.16
C VAL A 66 20.21 1.90 7.09
N VAL A 67 20.09 2.55 8.25
CA VAL A 67 20.07 4.01 8.33
C VAL A 67 21.41 4.56 7.88
N PRO A 68 21.46 5.47 6.91
CA PRO A 68 22.69 6.12 6.52
C PRO A 68 23.36 6.86 7.68
N ASP A 69 24.67 6.74 7.76
CA ASP A 69 25.47 7.50 8.71
C ASP A 69 25.68 8.94 8.20
N THR A 70 24.66 9.76 8.39
CA THR A 70 24.60 11.16 7.99
C THR A 70 24.01 12.01 9.11
N PRO A 71 24.30 13.32 9.18
CA PRO A 71 23.88 14.17 10.31
C PRO A 71 22.37 14.24 10.54
N ASP A 72 21.56 14.23 9.48
CA ASP A 72 20.12 14.50 9.60
C ASP A 72 19.28 13.74 8.55
N PRO A 73 19.25 12.40 8.61
CA PRO A 73 18.43 11.60 7.67
C PRO A 73 16.94 11.71 8.02
N HIS A 74 16.14 12.05 7.01
CA HIS A 74 14.68 12.19 7.09
C HIS A 74 13.96 11.23 6.17
N TRP A 75 12.73 10.91 6.55
CA TRP A 75 11.73 10.46 5.62
C TRP A 75 11.31 11.60 4.70
N GLN A 76 11.27 11.34 3.43
CA GLN A 76 10.71 12.23 2.41
C GLN A 76 9.91 11.39 1.44
N VAL A 77 8.80 11.90 0.97
CA VAL A 77 7.98 11.22 -0.04
C VAL A 77 7.72 12.15 -1.21
N VAL A 78 7.50 11.54 -2.37
CA VAL A 78 7.15 12.23 -3.59
C VAL A 78 5.87 11.60 -4.13
N ASP A 79 4.86 12.40 -4.42
CA ASP A 79 3.62 11.93 -5.00
C ASP A 79 3.73 11.74 -6.53
N SER A 80 2.65 11.24 -7.14
CA SER A 80 2.61 10.99 -8.58
C SER A 80 2.65 12.27 -9.43
N ASP A 81 2.36 13.42 -8.84
CA ASP A 81 2.43 14.73 -9.49
C ASP A 81 3.80 15.41 -9.31
N GLY A 82 4.70 14.78 -8.58
CA GLY A 82 6.06 15.27 -8.32
C GLY A 82 6.16 16.21 -7.11
N ASN A 83 5.10 16.37 -6.32
CA ASN A 83 5.17 17.15 -5.09
C ASN A 83 6.01 16.41 -4.04
N VAL A 84 6.87 17.14 -3.37
CA VAL A 84 7.81 16.63 -2.39
C VAL A 84 7.39 17.03 -0.99
N TYR A 85 7.33 16.06 -0.08
CA TYR A 85 6.95 16.24 1.31
C TYR A 85 8.07 15.75 2.22
N LEU A 86 8.73 16.69 2.90
CA LEU A 86 9.71 16.36 3.94
C LEU A 86 8.95 15.96 5.20
N LEU A 87 9.26 14.79 5.73
CA LEU A 87 8.61 14.22 6.89
C LEU A 87 9.58 14.08 8.07
N ASP A 88 9.29 13.15 8.97
CA ASP A 88 10.01 12.99 10.22
C ASP A 88 11.48 12.59 10.05
N LYS A 89 12.29 12.96 11.03
CA LYS A 89 13.65 12.46 11.17
C LYS A 89 13.65 10.95 11.40
N LEU A 90 14.57 10.26 10.76
CA LEU A 90 14.82 8.84 11.04
C LEU A 90 15.44 8.63 12.41
N LYS A 91 16.34 9.52 12.82
CA LYS A 91 17.00 9.49 14.13
C LYS A 91 16.67 10.72 14.94
N THR A 92 16.28 10.49 16.19
CA THR A 92 16.06 11.53 17.19
C THR A 92 16.75 11.11 18.48
N LYS A 93 16.77 11.99 19.49
CA LYS A 93 17.30 11.66 20.84
C LYS A 93 16.57 10.47 21.49
N ALA A 94 15.35 10.16 21.03
CA ALA A 94 14.58 9.01 21.53
C ALA A 94 15.08 7.67 20.98
N PHE A 95 15.87 7.66 19.92
CA PHE A 95 16.41 6.47 19.28
C PHE A 95 17.90 6.35 19.61
N ILE A 96 18.22 5.42 20.53
CA ILE A 96 19.59 5.19 21.02
C ILE A 96 20.21 4.02 20.24
N GLY A 97 21.49 4.12 19.90
CA GLY A 97 22.22 3.09 19.18
C GLY A 97 21.78 2.92 17.73
N SER A 98 21.49 1.70 17.32
CA SER A 98 21.01 1.37 15.98
C SER A 98 19.52 1.63 15.77
N ASN A 99 18.78 2.01 16.81
CA ASN A 99 17.35 2.27 16.72
C ASN A 99 17.07 3.52 15.90
N PHE A 100 15.97 3.47 15.15
CA PHE A 100 15.52 4.58 14.31
C PHE A 100 14.00 4.53 14.13
N LYS A 101 13.42 5.59 13.60
CA LYS A 101 11.98 5.65 13.31
C LYS A 101 11.65 4.82 12.07
N LYS A 102 11.37 3.55 12.31
CA LYS A 102 11.11 2.54 11.28
C LYS A 102 9.76 2.71 10.59
N GLU A 103 8.81 3.32 11.26
CA GLU A 103 7.43 3.47 10.78
C GLU A 103 6.98 4.92 10.91
N ILE A 104 6.27 5.42 9.91
CA ILE A 104 5.59 6.71 9.95
C ILE A 104 4.14 6.60 9.52
N VAL A 105 3.31 7.44 10.11
CA VAL A 105 1.95 7.70 9.64
C VAL A 105 2.02 8.88 8.69
N LEU A 106 1.53 8.69 7.47
CA LEU A 106 1.48 9.79 6.51
C LEU A 106 0.45 10.84 6.93
N PRO A 107 0.77 12.13 6.82
CA PRO A 107 -0.22 13.18 6.97
C PRO A 107 -1.39 12.99 5.99
N SER A 108 -2.59 13.34 6.40
CA SER A 108 -3.81 13.13 5.59
C SER A 108 -3.82 13.88 4.25
N TYR A 109 -3.00 14.92 4.12
CA TYR A 109 -2.85 15.68 2.88
C TYR A 109 -1.85 15.05 1.90
N VAL A 110 -1.06 14.06 2.34
CA VAL A 110 -0.13 13.33 1.46
C VAL A 110 -0.88 12.17 0.81
N LYS A 111 -0.96 12.18 -0.50
CA LYS A 111 -1.70 11.19 -1.29
C LYS A 111 -0.90 10.76 -2.50
N ASN A 112 -1.24 9.59 -3.03
CA ASN A 112 -0.65 9.07 -4.27
C ASN A 112 0.88 9.04 -4.24
N VAL A 113 1.46 8.52 -3.17
CA VAL A 113 2.91 8.43 -3.01
C VAL A 113 3.48 7.47 -4.05
N SER A 114 4.36 7.97 -4.90
CA SER A 114 5.04 7.20 -5.95
C SER A 114 6.40 6.66 -5.49
N LYS A 115 7.09 7.41 -4.62
CA LYS A 115 8.38 6.98 -4.08
C LYS A 115 8.66 7.54 -2.69
N VAL A 116 9.51 6.83 -1.98
CA VAL A 116 10.06 7.24 -0.70
C VAL A 116 11.54 7.57 -0.90
N VAL A 117 11.96 8.68 -0.35
CA VAL A 117 13.34 9.15 -0.38
C VAL A 117 13.88 9.21 1.04
N ILE A 118 15.09 8.77 1.24
CA ILE A 118 15.85 9.07 2.43
C ILE A 118 16.68 10.32 2.13
N TRP A 119 16.35 11.40 2.82
CA TRP A 119 16.87 12.73 2.56
C TRP A 119 17.74 13.22 3.72
N CYS A 120 18.91 13.70 3.42
CA CYS A 120 19.72 14.41 4.41
C CYS A 120 19.34 15.89 4.43
N ALA A 121 18.63 16.32 5.46
CA ALA A 121 18.17 17.71 5.56
C ALA A 121 19.32 18.69 5.87
N PHE A 122 20.41 18.21 6.44
CA PHE A 122 21.60 19.04 6.68
C PHE A 122 22.36 19.34 5.39
N ALA A 123 22.65 18.31 4.58
CA ALA A 123 23.41 18.45 3.35
C ALA A 123 22.53 18.73 2.12
N GLU A 124 21.20 18.64 2.28
CA GLU A 124 20.21 18.82 1.20
C GLU A 124 20.46 17.90 0.01
N VAL A 125 20.67 16.59 0.31
CA VAL A 125 20.96 15.58 -0.70
C VAL A 125 20.06 14.34 -0.55
N ASN A 126 19.76 13.72 -1.68
CA ASN A 126 19.12 12.43 -1.75
C ASN A 126 20.14 11.34 -1.39
N LEU A 127 19.83 10.57 -0.34
CA LEU A 127 20.68 9.46 0.13
C LEU A 127 20.30 8.12 -0.53
N GLY A 128 19.09 8.02 -1.04
CA GLY A 128 18.55 6.86 -1.73
C GLY A 128 17.05 6.92 -1.84
N GLU A 129 16.49 6.23 -2.81
CA GLU A 129 15.05 6.20 -3.04
C GLU A 129 14.54 4.80 -3.36
N ALA A 130 13.30 4.54 -2.97
CA ALA A 130 12.55 3.33 -3.27
C ALA A 130 11.22 3.70 -3.93
N LYS A 131 10.83 2.98 -4.98
CA LYS A 131 9.67 3.31 -5.82
C LYS A 131 8.58 2.26 -5.65
N PHE A 132 7.35 2.70 -5.59
CA PHE A 132 6.19 1.83 -5.72
C PHE A 132 5.88 1.59 -7.21
N SER A 133 5.39 0.40 -7.53
CA SER A 133 4.98 0.06 -8.91
C SER A 133 3.76 0.85 -9.38
N SER A 134 2.92 1.26 -8.43
CA SER A 134 1.81 2.20 -8.62
C SER A 134 1.71 3.08 -7.38
N PRO A 135 1.18 4.32 -7.50
CA PRO A 135 1.03 5.21 -6.35
C PRO A 135 0.20 4.59 -5.24
N VAL A 136 0.60 4.81 -4.00
CA VAL A 136 -0.08 4.32 -2.78
C VAL A 136 -0.71 5.47 -2.00
N MET A 137 -1.82 5.19 -1.31
CA MET A 137 -2.57 6.19 -0.53
C MET A 137 -2.59 5.84 0.94
#